data_98f6b7e66b8e64917b0f0723142a30e5
#
_entry.id   98f6b7e66b8e64917b0f0723142a30e5
#
_cell.length_a   1.000
_cell.length_b   1.000
_cell.length_c   1.000
_cell.angle_alpha   90.00
_cell.angle_beta   90.00
_cell.angle_gamma   90.00
#
_symmetry.space_group_name_H-M   'P 1'
#
loop_
_entity.id
_entity.type
_entity.pdbx_description
1 polymer ?
#
loop_
_entity_poly.entity_id
_entity_poly.type
_entity_poly.pdbx_seq_one_letter_code
_entity_poly.pdbx_strand_id
1 'polypeptide(L)'
;MSRPHAALWLAGLLLWAFAALAAPAAGLVLAAAEPGTPVRLPTLLAIAGDSLVLAAALAGLALALAYPLARAVTAPWLLLFVMIAPLARAIGALALGLSPGTGAVALARLAGDVPLAALLLRARLRTRPRSWLDAAADLGAGPWRRFVTVEWPHLRPAYALAAVCLVLLALGDATIAAVAGGGKRFTLGLALREAVLLDAHPRRAAAIAALFAAIAVPCAWALARGLRAAGRSRDDRQPPAARAGLAVLVVCAAPIAALVVPAVTWPLGQGDALLAAQLPATLASAGASAVLAAALGCVTGLAAPARWSPALLLPLALPPAVYGAAWLVTAQQLGWRPGPLLTFVTLLPGQVAIAHAGAAAAFADLGRLADAARDLGAGPAARARWLWWPLARPIGAALALVAFALALGDAGAAGFTSGPGGSTLAVGLEILGRGGDLGAVPRWALALGLVPLLAAALAALLRRR
;
A
#
# COMPACT_ATOMS: atom_id res chain seq x y z
N MET A 1 32.80 -1.92 2.86
CA MET A 1 31.96 -2.04 4.09
C MET A 1 32.80 -2.67 5.18
N SER A 2 32.85 -2.09 6.39
CA SER A 2 33.48 -2.75 7.53
C SER A 2 32.68 -3.98 7.94
N ARG A 3 33.35 -5.03 8.44
CA ARG A 3 32.73 -6.31 8.84
C ARG A 3 31.44 -6.19 9.70
N PRO A 4 31.35 -5.26 10.71
CA PRO A 4 30.13 -5.16 11.53
C PRO A 4 28.92 -4.63 10.77
N HIS A 5 29.10 -3.71 9.81
CA HIS A 5 28.00 -3.20 9.01
C HIS A 5 27.46 -4.24 8.00
N ALA A 6 28.35 -5.11 7.49
CA ALA A 6 27.97 -6.23 6.65
C ALA A 6 27.13 -7.26 7.42
N ALA A 7 27.46 -7.50 8.70
CA ALA A 7 26.72 -8.43 9.54
C ALA A 7 25.30 -7.92 9.89
N LEU A 8 25.15 -6.65 10.26
CA LEU A 8 23.83 -6.04 10.51
C LEU A 8 22.96 -6.01 9.26
N TRP A 9 23.55 -5.68 8.12
CA TRP A 9 22.85 -5.70 6.84
C TRP A 9 22.41 -7.13 6.49
N LEU A 10 23.28 -8.11 6.65
CA LEU A 10 22.99 -9.53 6.41
C LEU A 10 21.88 -10.03 7.35
N ALA A 11 21.96 -9.70 8.64
CA ALA A 11 20.93 -10.08 9.61
C ALA A 11 19.56 -9.46 9.28
N GLY A 12 19.51 -8.18 8.91
CA GLY A 12 18.28 -7.53 8.49
C GLY A 12 17.68 -8.12 7.22
N LEU A 13 18.54 -8.46 6.26
CA LEU A 13 18.12 -9.08 5.00
C LEU A 13 17.65 -10.53 5.20
N LEU A 14 18.28 -11.28 6.10
CA LEU A 14 17.85 -12.63 6.47
C LEU A 14 16.52 -12.61 7.21
N LEU A 15 16.34 -11.69 8.16
CA LEU A 15 15.07 -11.51 8.86
C LEU A 15 13.94 -11.14 7.90
N TRP A 16 14.21 -10.20 7.00
CA TRP A 16 13.26 -9.83 5.97
C TRP A 16 12.95 -11.00 5.01
N ALA A 17 13.98 -11.72 4.54
CA ALA A 17 13.79 -12.87 3.65
C ALA A 17 12.99 -13.99 4.33
N PHE A 18 13.24 -14.24 5.61
CA PHE A 18 12.45 -15.19 6.39
C PHE A 18 10.98 -14.76 6.49
N ALA A 19 10.72 -13.53 6.92
CA ALA A 19 9.36 -13.04 7.07
C ALA A 19 8.62 -12.84 5.73
N ALA A 20 9.32 -12.45 4.68
CA ALA A 20 8.72 -12.11 3.40
C ALA A 20 8.59 -13.29 2.43
N LEU A 21 9.49 -14.25 2.48
CA LEU A 21 9.59 -15.32 1.48
C LEU A 21 9.49 -16.72 2.09
N ALA A 22 10.27 -17.02 3.12
CA ALA A 22 10.37 -18.38 3.64
C ALA A 22 9.09 -18.81 4.39
N ALA A 23 8.58 -17.96 5.28
CA ALA A 23 7.39 -18.31 6.07
C ALA A 23 6.11 -18.39 5.24
N PRO A 24 5.80 -17.44 4.34
CA PRO A 24 4.67 -17.59 3.42
C PRO A 24 4.79 -18.83 2.53
N ALA A 25 5.99 -19.11 1.99
CA ALA A 25 6.20 -20.29 1.15
C ALA A 25 6.01 -21.60 1.93
N ALA A 26 6.55 -21.70 3.16
CA ALA A 26 6.36 -22.86 4.01
C ALA A 26 4.88 -23.05 4.37
N GLY A 27 4.17 -22.00 4.75
CA GLY A 27 2.74 -22.04 5.03
C GLY A 27 1.92 -22.54 3.82
N LEU A 28 2.24 -22.10 2.62
CA LEU A 28 1.57 -22.54 1.40
C LEU A 28 1.85 -24.02 1.08
N VAL A 29 3.09 -24.46 1.24
CA VAL A 29 3.46 -25.88 1.03
C VAL A 29 2.76 -26.79 2.06
N LEU A 30 2.74 -26.37 3.33
CA LEU A 30 2.05 -27.10 4.38
C LEU A 30 0.53 -27.15 4.11
N ALA A 31 -0.08 -26.04 3.74
CA ALA A 31 -1.51 -25.98 3.40
C ALA A 31 -1.85 -26.84 2.16
N ALA A 32 -0.96 -26.94 1.18
CA ALA A 32 -1.14 -27.78 -0.01
C ALA A 32 -1.04 -29.27 0.31
N ALA A 33 -0.23 -29.63 1.31
CA ALA A 33 -0.01 -31.03 1.73
C ALA A 33 -1.13 -31.60 2.62
N GLU A 34 -1.97 -30.74 3.22
CA GLU A 34 -3.05 -31.21 4.09
C GLU A 34 -4.10 -32.04 3.33
N PRO A 35 -4.60 -33.14 3.93
CA PRO A 35 -5.68 -33.92 3.33
C PRO A 35 -6.96 -33.10 3.24
N GLY A 36 -7.69 -33.20 2.13
CA GLY A 36 -8.95 -32.45 1.99
C GLY A 36 -9.60 -32.64 0.63
N THR A 37 -10.76 -32.03 0.44
CA THR A 37 -11.51 -32.11 -0.83
C THR A 37 -10.72 -31.52 -1.99
N PRO A 38 -10.83 -32.11 -3.19
CA PRO A 38 -10.10 -31.62 -4.35
C PRO A 38 -10.53 -30.18 -4.72
N VAL A 39 -9.55 -29.37 -5.07
CA VAL A 39 -9.80 -27.99 -5.50
C VAL A 39 -10.40 -28.00 -6.91
N ARG A 40 -11.55 -27.40 -7.10
CA ARG A 40 -12.19 -27.24 -8.43
C ARG A 40 -11.51 -26.11 -9.19
N LEU A 41 -10.48 -26.45 -9.96
CA LEU A 41 -9.69 -25.48 -10.74
C LEU A 41 -10.53 -24.59 -11.66
N PRO A 42 -11.57 -25.09 -12.40
CA PRO A 42 -12.41 -24.23 -13.25
C PRO A 42 -13.11 -23.13 -12.46
N THR A 43 -13.61 -23.43 -11.26
CA THR A 43 -14.27 -22.45 -10.38
C THR A 43 -13.30 -21.37 -9.92
N LEU A 44 -12.07 -21.75 -9.55
CA LEU A 44 -11.05 -20.79 -9.17
C LEU A 44 -10.63 -19.88 -10.34
N LEU A 45 -10.48 -20.44 -11.52
CA LEU A 45 -10.14 -19.68 -12.73
C LEU A 45 -11.26 -18.71 -13.12
N ALA A 46 -12.53 -19.10 -12.95
CA ALA A 46 -13.67 -18.22 -13.17
C ALA A 46 -13.64 -17.03 -12.18
N ILE A 47 -13.46 -17.28 -10.88
CA ILE A 47 -13.33 -16.21 -9.86
C ILE A 47 -12.14 -15.30 -10.18
N ALA A 48 -11.01 -15.86 -10.56
CA ALA A 48 -9.82 -15.10 -10.94
C ALA A 48 -10.06 -14.22 -12.17
N GLY A 49 -10.76 -14.77 -13.17
CA GLY A 49 -11.15 -14.06 -14.39
C GLY A 49 -12.08 -12.88 -14.11
N ASP A 50 -13.15 -13.09 -13.36
CA ASP A 50 -14.09 -12.04 -12.96
C ASP A 50 -13.41 -10.96 -12.13
N SER A 51 -12.53 -11.37 -11.20
CA SER A 51 -11.74 -10.45 -10.39
C SER A 51 -10.80 -9.60 -11.25
N LEU A 52 -10.15 -10.22 -12.23
CA LEU A 52 -9.23 -9.53 -13.14
C LEU A 52 -9.97 -8.54 -14.04
N VAL A 53 -11.13 -8.91 -14.58
CA VAL A 53 -11.98 -8.01 -15.39
C VAL A 53 -12.41 -6.81 -14.58
N LEU A 54 -12.90 -7.01 -13.35
CA LEU A 54 -13.29 -5.92 -12.46
C LEU A 54 -12.09 -5.03 -12.12
N ALA A 55 -10.95 -5.64 -11.75
CA ALA A 55 -9.72 -4.91 -11.41
C ALA A 55 -9.21 -4.09 -12.60
N ALA A 56 -9.21 -4.65 -13.81
CA ALA A 56 -8.78 -3.96 -15.02
C ALA A 56 -9.71 -2.79 -15.39
N ALA A 57 -11.03 -2.98 -15.27
CA ALA A 57 -12.02 -1.94 -15.52
C ALA A 57 -11.85 -0.75 -14.55
N LEU A 58 -11.72 -1.03 -13.24
CA LEU A 58 -11.51 0.00 -12.22
C LEU A 58 -10.16 0.69 -12.36
N ALA A 59 -9.10 -0.06 -12.67
CA ALA A 59 -7.78 0.50 -12.94
C ALA A 59 -7.79 1.40 -14.18
N GLY A 60 -8.47 0.99 -15.26
CA GLY A 60 -8.63 1.79 -16.46
C GLY A 60 -9.34 3.13 -16.19
N LEU A 61 -10.43 3.09 -15.44
CA LEU A 61 -11.16 4.29 -15.03
C LEU A 61 -10.32 5.19 -14.12
N ALA A 62 -9.62 4.61 -13.14
CA ALA A 62 -8.73 5.35 -12.26
C ALA A 62 -7.60 6.04 -13.03
N LEU A 63 -6.99 5.36 -14.00
CA LEU A 63 -5.94 5.91 -14.85
C LEU A 63 -6.43 7.08 -15.73
N ALA A 64 -7.65 6.97 -16.26
CA ALA A 64 -8.27 8.07 -17.04
C ALA A 64 -8.47 9.32 -16.18
N LEU A 65 -8.90 9.15 -14.92
CA LEU A 65 -9.14 10.25 -13.98
C LEU A 65 -7.85 10.78 -13.32
N ALA A 66 -6.78 9.99 -13.31
CA ALA A 66 -5.54 10.33 -12.62
C ALA A 66 -4.78 11.52 -13.22
N TYR A 67 -4.81 11.68 -14.53
CA TYR A 67 -4.06 12.76 -15.21
C TYR A 67 -4.51 14.17 -14.82
N PRO A 68 -5.83 14.52 -14.92
CA PRO A 68 -6.29 15.82 -14.46
C PRO A 68 -6.04 16.05 -12.98
N LEU A 69 -6.17 15.02 -12.13
CA LEU A 69 -5.89 15.13 -10.71
C LEU A 69 -4.40 15.36 -10.44
N ALA A 70 -3.50 14.68 -11.14
CA ALA A 70 -2.05 14.85 -11.03
C ALA A 70 -1.59 16.28 -11.35
N ARG A 71 -2.32 16.97 -12.21
CA ARG A 71 -2.05 18.37 -12.58
C ARG A 71 -2.64 19.38 -11.60
N ALA A 72 -3.75 19.05 -10.93
CA ALA A 72 -4.45 19.96 -10.04
C ALA A 72 -3.94 19.93 -8.60
N VAL A 73 -3.53 18.74 -8.09
CA VAL A 73 -3.30 18.49 -6.66
C VAL A 73 -1.84 18.20 -6.39
N THR A 74 -1.29 18.75 -5.31
CA THR A 74 0.12 18.51 -4.94
C THR A 74 0.33 17.11 -4.33
N ALA A 75 1.57 16.59 -4.43
CA ALA A 75 1.90 15.25 -3.97
C ALA A 75 1.54 14.97 -2.49
N PRO A 76 1.74 15.90 -1.53
CA PRO A 76 1.33 15.66 -0.14
C PRO A 76 -0.17 15.39 0.01
N TRP A 77 -1.03 16.15 -0.67
CA TRP A 77 -2.47 15.94 -0.63
C TRP A 77 -2.87 14.61 -1.28
N LEU A 78 -2.27 14.24 -2.42
CA LEU A 78 -2.51 12.94 -3.04
C LEU A 78 -2.10 11.79 -2.11
N LEU A 79 -0.95 11.92 -1.45
CA LEU A 79 -0.47 10.92 -0.49
C LEU A 79 -1.46 10.74 0.66
N LEU A 80 -2.06 11.82 1.16
CA LEU A 80 -3.07 11.74 2.22
C LEU A 80 -4.26 10.86 1.81
N PHE A 81 -4.78 11.04 0.60
CA PHE A 81 -5.87 10.20 0.10
C PHE A 81 -5.47 8.73 -0.05
N VAL A 82 -4.22 8.46 -0.48
CA VAL A 82 -3.69 7.10 -0.57
C VAL A 82 -3.60 6.44 0.81
N MET A 83 -3.27 7.21 1.85
CA MET A 83 -3.14 6.72 3.23
C MET A 83 -4.49 6.42 3.89
N ILE A 84 -5.61 6.91 3.36
CA ILE A 84 -6.93 6.61 3.93
C ILE A 84 -7.22 5.11 3.83
N ALA A 85 -7.52 4.50 4.97
CA ALA A 85 -7.79 3.07 5.07
C ALA A 85 -8.86 2.60 4.06
N PRO A 86 -8.67 1.46 3.36
CA PRO A 86 -9.66 0.89 2.43
C PRO A 86 -11.04 0.74 3.06
N LEU A 87 -11.06 0.33 4.32
CA LEU A 87 -12.27 0.16 5.10
C LEU A 87 -13.06 1.47 5.27
N ALA A 88 -12.40 2.58 5.60
CA ALA A 88 -13.04 3.89 5.73
C ALA A 88 -13.70 4.33 4.41
N ARG A 89 -13.05 4.07 3.28
CA ARG A 89 -13.60 4.34 1.95
C ARG A 89 -14.82 3.47 1.64
N ALA A 90 -14.78 2.19 2.03
CA ALA A 90 -15.90 1.26 1.83
C ALA A 90 -17.14 1.69 2.64
N ILE A 91 -16.96 1.98 3.93
CA ILE A 91 -18.03 2.47 4.80
C ILE A 91 -18.56 3.82 4.33
N GLY A 92 -17.67 4.73 3.93
CA GLY A 92 -18.04 6.03 3.38
C GLY A 92 -18.85 5.93 2.09
N ALA A 93 -18.55 4.98 1.21
CA ALA A 93 -19.34 4.73 0.02
C ALA A 93 -20.78 4.29 0.37
N LEU A 94 -20.94 3.44 1.39
CA LEU A 94 -22.25 3.04 1.90
C LEU A 94 -22.97 4.22 2.60
N ALA A 95 -22.25 5.05 3.34
CA ALA A 95 -22.80 6.23 4.00
C ALA A 95 -23.32 7.29 3.02
N LEU A 96 -22.88 7.27 1.75
CA LEU A 96 -23.49 8.06 0.66
C LEU A 96 -24.85 7.51 0.17
N GLY A 97 -25.36 6.45 0.77
CA GLY A 97 -26.62 5.82 0.39
C GLY A 97 -26.49 4.84 -0.78
N LEU A 98 -25.28 4.46 -1.19
CA LEU A 98 -25.08 3.43 -2.20
C LEU A 98 -25.45 2.07 -1.63
N SER A 99 -26.27 1.30 -2.33
CA SER A 99 -26.54 -0.09 -1.99
C SER A 99 -25.25 -0.93 -2.14
N PRO A 100 -25.04 -1.92 -1.24
CA PRO A 100 -23.91 -2.84 -1.37
C PRO A 100 -23.89 -3.51 -2.74
N GLY A 101 -22.73 -3.49 -3.41
CA GLY A 101 -22.57 -4.02 -4.75
C GLY A 101 -21.46 -3.33 -5.54
N THR A 102 -21.49 -3.48 -6.86
CA THR A 102 -20.42 -2.97 -7.75
C THR A 102 -20.19 -1.47 -7.64
N GLY A 103 -21.30 -0.67 -7.52
CA GLY A 103 -21.20 0.79 -7.42
C GLY A 103 -20.46 1.25 -6.16
N ALA A 104 -20.82 0.68 -5.00
CA ALA A 104 -20.15 0.98 -3.74
C ALA A 104 -18.66 0.55 -3.75
N VAL A 105 -18.38 -0.66 -4.28
CA VAL A 105 -16.99 -1.14 -4.47
C VAL A 105 -16.22 -0.21 -5.39
N ALA A 106 -16.81 0.19 -6.53
CA ALA A 106 -16.16 1.06 -7.50
C ALA A 106 -15.80 2.43 -6.89
N LEU A 107 -16.74 3.07 -6.19
CA LEU A 107 -16.48 4.36 -5.56
C LEU A 107 -15.42 4.26 -4.47
N ALA A 108 -15.50 3.25 -3.60
CA ALA A 108 -14.53 3.03 -2.55
C ALA A 108 -13.11 2.77 -3.10
N ARG A 109 -13.02 2.05 -4.21
CA ARG A 109 -11.75 1.81 -4.92
C ARG A 109 -11.23 3.09 -5.56
N LEU A 110 -12.03 3.76 -6.37
CA LEU A 110 -11.62 4.97 -7.08
C LEU A 110 -11.14 6.07 -6.12
N ALA A 111 -11.75 6.20 -4.94
CA ALA A 111 -11.35 7.17 -3.93
C ALA A 111 -9.88 7.03 -3.48
N GLY A 112 -9.28 5.84 -3.60
CA GLY A 112 -7.86 5.61 -3.30
C GLY A 112 -6.99 5.37 -4.53
N ASP A 113 -7.52 4.68 -5.52
CA ASP A 113 -6.79 4.27 -6.72
C ASP A 113 -6.47 5.47 -7.62
N VAL A 114 -7.40 6.41 -7.77
CA VAL A 114 -7.18 7.64 -8.56
C VAL A 114 -6.07 8.52 -7.95
N PRO A 115 -6.07 8.83 -6.64
CA PRO A 115 -4.96 9.55 -6.01
C PRO A 115 -3.62 8.82 -6.10
N LEU A 116 -3.59 7.49 -5.98
CA LEU A 116 -2.37 6.71 -6.13
C LEU A 116 -1.80 6.81 -7.55
N ALA A 117 -2.63 6.60 -8.55
CA ALA A 117 -2.23 6.77 -9.95
C ALA A 117 -1.78 8.22 -10.24
N ALA A 118 -2.51 9.21 -9.74
CA ALA A 118 -2.15 10.62 -9.87
C ALA A 118 -0.81 10.94 -9.21
N LEU A 119 -0.50 10.35 -8.06
CA LEU A 119 0.80 10.50 -7.38
C LEU A 119 1.95 9.98 -8.24
N LEU A 120 1.81 8.79 -8.83
CA LEU A 120 2.79 8.19 -9.73
C LEU A 120 2.99 9.01 -11.01
N LEU A 121 1.89 9.47 -11.63
CA LEU A 121 1.94 10.32 -12.80
C LEU A 121 2.58 11.68 -12.49
N ARG A 122 2.25 12.27 -11.33
CA ARG A 122 2.82 13.54 -10.91
C ARG A 122 4.33 13.42 -10.67
N ALA A 123 4.78 12.35 -10.05
CA ALA A 123 6.20 12.10 -9.88
C ALA A 123 6.93 12.12 -11.24
N ARG A 124 6.32 11.53 -12.27
CA ARG A 124 6.88 11.51 -13.63
C ARG A 124 6.76 12.85 -14.34
N LEU A 125 5.64 13.58 -14.18
CA LEU A 125 5.47 14.93 -14.74
C LEU A 125 6.57 15.89 -14.27
N ARG A 126 7.02 15.75 -13.01
CA ARG A 126 8.09 16.59 -12.43
C ARG A 126 9.48 16.34 -13.02
N THR A 127 9.69 15.21 -13.69
CA THR A 127 10.97 14.89 -14.34
C THR A 127 11.06 15.43 -15.78
N ARG A 128 9.97 15.97 -16.31
CA ARG A 128 9.90 16.46 -17.68
C ARG A 128 10.48 17.87 -17.78
N PRO A 129 11.42 18.13 -18.70
CA PRO A 129 11.88 19.48 -18.99
C PRO A 129 10.75 20.34 -19.56
N ARG A 130 10.60 21.58 -19.08
CA ARG A 130 9.62 22.53 -19.61
C ARG A 130 9.89 22.91 -21.05
N SER A 131 11.15 23.05 -21.41
CA SER A 131 11.57 23.38 -22.77
C SER A 131 10.94 22.49 -23.85
N TRP A 132 10.55 21.25 -23.53
CA TRP A 132 9.86 20.39 -24.49
C TRP A 132 8.45 20.87 -24.83
N LEU A 133 7.73 21.41 -23.83
CA LEU A 133 6.39 21.97 -24.08
C LEU A 133 6.44 23.33 -24.76
N ASP A 134 7.44 24.13 -24.38
CA ASP A 134 7.63 25.45 -24.94
C ASP A 134 8.04 25.31 -26.42
N ALA A 135 8.99 24.44 -26.75
CA ALA A 135 9.38 24.14 -28.13
C ALA A 135 8.20 23.58 -28.95
N ALA A 136 7.36 22.71 -28.38
CA ALA A 136 6.18 22.22 -29.08
C ALA A 136 5.14 23.32 -29.28
N ALA A 137 5.04 24.28 -28.34
CA ALA A 137 4.17 25.45 -28.49
C ALA A 137 4.67 26.39 -29.59
N ASP A 138 5.95 26.65 -29.62
CA ASP A 138 6.62 27.50 -30.64
C ASP A 138 6.45 26.92 -32.07
N LEU A 139 6.39 25.58 -32.15
CA LEU A 139 6.08 24.87 -33.41
C LEU A 139 4.56 24.81 -33.72
N GLY A 140 3.72 25.58 -33.00
CA GLY A 140 2.28 25.66 -33.25
C GLY A 140 1.47 24.42 -32.82
N ALA A 141 2.03 23.52 -31.99
CA ALA A 141 1.29 22.36 -31.52
C ALA A 141 0.18 22.76 -30.53
N GLY A 142 -1.07 22.46 -30.87
CA GLY A 142 -2.22 22.64 -29.97
C GLY A 142 -2.15 21.71 -28.73
N PRO A 143 -3.01 21.92 -27.71
CA PRO A 143 -2.96 21.16 -26.44
C PRO A 143 -3.00 19.65 -26.63
N TRP A 144 -3.86 19.13 -27.48
CA TRP A 144 -3.98 17.70 -27.76
C TRP A 144 -2.73 17.14 -28.44
N ARG A 145 -2.19 17.86 -29.43
CA ARG A 145 -0.96 17.44 -30.12
C ARG A 145 0.23 17.41 -29.15
N ARG A 146 0.37 18.43 -28.28
CA ARG A 146 1.38 18.45 -27.21
C ARG A 146 1.24 17.27 -26.26
N PHE A 147 -0.01 16.93 -25.85
CA PHE A 147 -0.23 15.76 -25.02
C PHE A 147 0.24 14.48 -25.72
N VAL A 148 -0.22 14.21 -26.94
CA VAL A 148 0.05 12.94 -27.62
C VAL A 148 1.52 12.78 -28.00
N THR A 149 2.17 13.88 -28.46
CA THR A 149 3.55 13.80 -28.98
C THR A 149 4.64 14.01 -27.92
N VAL A 150 4.36 14.72 -26.84
CA VAL A 150 5.35 15.07 -25.82
C VAL A 150 5.03 14.42 -24.47
N GLU A 151 3.81 14.65 -23.94
CA GLU A 151 3.47 14.19 -22.59
C GLU A 151 3.22 12.70 -22.54
N TRP A 152 2.43 12.16 -23.43
CA TRP A 152 2.07 10.75 -23.44
C TRP A 152 3.28 9.81 -23.54
N PRO A 153 4.22 9.99 -24.48
CA PRO A 153 5.43 9.15 -24.53
C PRO A 153 6.23 9.20 -23.23
N HIS A 154 6.29 10.38 -22.60
CA HIS A 154 6.98 10.55 -21.32
C HIS A 154 6.24 9.88 -20.16
N LEU A 155 4.90 9.89 -20.15
CA LEU A 155 4.07 9.35 -19.09
C LEU A 155 3.80 7.85 -19.21
N ARG A 156 3.92 7.25 -20.39
CA ARG A 156 3.65 5.81 -20.63
C ARG A 156 4.23 4.87 -19.56
N PRO A 157 5.50 5.01 -19.14
CA PRO A 157 6.06 4.13 -18.11
C PRO A 157 5.36 4.28 -16.75
N ALA A 158 4.95 5.51 -16.39
CA ALA A 158 4.21 5.75 -15.14
C ALA A 158 2.79 5.21 -15.20
N TYR A 159 2.12 5.32 -16.35
CA TYR A 159 0.82 4.69 -16.57
C TYR A 159 0.89 3.16 -16.47
N ALA A 160 1.90 2.53 -17.08
CA ALA A 160 2.11 1.10 -16.98
C ALA A 160 2.37 0.66 -15.53
N LEU A 161 3.23 1.41 -14.81
CA LEU A 161 3.51 1.15 -13.40
C LEU A 161 2.24 1.29 -12.55
N ALA A 162 1.48 2.37 -12.75
CA ALA A 162 0.22 2.59 -12.03
C ALA A 162 -0.81 1.49 -12.35
N ALA A 163 -0.96 1.08 -13.61
CA ALA A 163 -1.85 -0.01 -13.99
C ALA A 163 -1.55 -1.30 -13.24
N VAL A 164 -0.27 -1.70 -13.21
CA VAL A 164 0.17 -2.90 -12.48
C VAL A 164 -0.15 -2.78 -10.99
N CYS A 165 0.19 -1.64 -10.36
CA CYS A 165 -0.12 -1.41 -8.94
C CYS A 165 -1.62 -1.51 -8.65
N LEU A 166 -2.45 -0.84 -9.46
CA LEU A 166 -3.90 -0.79 -9.24
C LEU A 166 -4.55 -2.16 -9.41
N VAL A 167 -4.16 -2.92 -10.43
CA VAL A 167 -4.69 -4.27 -10.66
C VAL A 167 -4.32 -5.19 -9.50
N LEU A 168 -3.06 -5.17 -9.04
CA LEU A 168 -2.62 -5.98 -7.91
C LEU A 168 -3.37 -5.63 -6.61
N LEU A 169 -3.50 -4.34 -6.32
CA LEU A 169 -4.27 -3.87 -5.17
C LEU A 169 -5.75 -4.27 -5.24
N ALA A 170 -6.34 -4.23 -6.43
CA ALA A 170 -7.75 -4.60 -6.62
C ALA A 170 -7.96 -6.12 -6.48
N LEU A 171 -7.09 -6.94 -7.05
CA LEU A 171 -7.16 -8.40 -6.94
C LEU A 171 -7.04 -8.87 -5.49
N GLY A 172 -6.15 -8.22 -4.71
CA GLY A 172 -5.87 -8.59 -3.33
C GLY A 172 -6.83 -8.01 -2.28
N ASP A 173 -7.74 -7.14 -2.70
CA ASP A 173 -8.62 -6.44 -1.77
C ASP A 173 -9.78 -7.33 -1.32
N ALA A 174 -9.67 -7.86 -0.11
CA ALA A 174 -10.76 -8.56 0.56
C ALA A 174 -11.67 -7.59 1.33
N THR A 175 -11.14 -6.48 1.84
CA THR A 175 -11.84 -5.60 2.79
C THR A 175 -12.96 -4.80 2.13
N ILE A 176 -12.67 -4.11 1.00
CA ILE A 176 -13.71 -3.36 0.28
C ILE A 176 -14.76 -4.32 -0.29
N ALA A 177 -14.32 -5.45 -0.85
CA ALA A 177 -15.25 -6.46 -1.38
C ALA A 177 -16.15 -7.05 -0.29
N ALA A 178 -15.63 -7.29 0.90
CA ALA A 178 -16.39 -7.81 2.03
C ALA A 178 -17.44 -6.84 2.56
N VAL A 179 -17.09 -5.56 2.69
CA VAL A 179 -17.96 -4.53 3.30
C VAL A 179 -18.88 -3.91 2.23
N ALA A 180 -18.32 -3.38 1.15
CA ALA A 180 -19.08 -2.67 0.13
C ALA A 180 -19.68 -3.60 -0.94
N GLY A 181 -19.16 -4.82 -1.10
CA GLY A 181 -19.64 -5.79 -2.08
C GLY A 181 -20.97 -6.46 -1.74
N GLY A 182 -21.29 -6.56 -0.45
CA GLY A 182 -22.56 -7.10 0.04
C GLY A 182 -22.84 -8.55 -0.41
N GLY A 183 -21.82 -9.38 -0.54
CA GLY A 183 -21.93 -10.75 -1.05
C GLY A 183 -22.21 -10.88 -2.56
N LYS A 184 -22.46 -9.77 -3.26
CA LYS A 184 -22.74 -9.76 -4.70
C LYS A 184 -21.49 -9.70 -5.58
N ARG A 185 -20.34 -9.41 -4.99
CA ARG A 185 -19.05 -9.33 -5.68
C ARG A 185 -18.01 -10.12 -4.93
N PHE A 186 -17.46 -11.12 -5.61
CA PHE A 186 -16.51 -12.05 -5.08
C PHE A 186 -15.16 -11.79 -5.74
N THR A 187 -14.20 -11.31 -4.96
CA THR A 187 -12.82 -11.09 -5.44
C THR A 187 -11.93 -12.24 -5.04
N LEU A 188 -10.80 -12.41 -5.74
CA LEU A 188 -9.83 -13.44 -5.42
C LEU A 188 -9.28 -13.29 -3.99
N GLY A 189 -9.12 -12.04 -3.50
CA GLY A 189 -8.74 -11.75 -2.12
C GLY A 189 -9.79 -12.19 -1.12
N LEU A 190 -11.08 -11.97 -1.40
CA LEU A 190 -12.18 -12.42 -0.57
C LEU A 190 -12.29 -13.95 -0.58
N ALA A 191 -12.09 -14.59 -1.75
CA ALA A 191 -12.07 -16.06 -1.87
C ALA A 191 -10.97 -16.70 -1.02
N LEU A 192 -9.78 -16.08 -0.96
CA LEU A 192 -8.70 -16.53 -0.08
C LEU A 192 -9.12 -16.45 1.39
N ARG A 193 -9.72 -15.34 1.77
CA ARG A 193 -10.16 -15.11 3.14
C ARG A 193 -11.23 -16.13 3.57
N GLU A 194 -12.21 -16.37 2.74
CA GLU A 194 -13.25 -17.35 3.02
C GLU A 194 -12.66 -18.76 3.11
N ALA A 195 -11.79 -19.16 2.19
CA ALA A 195 -11.15 -20.45 2.21
C ALA A 195 -10.39 -20.74 3.51
N VAL A 196 -9.82 -19.71 4.15
CA VAL A 196 -9.05 -19.86 5.40
C VAL A 196 -9.94 -19.73 6.63
N LEU A 197 -10.77 -18.68 6.70
CA LEU A 197 -11.47 -18.31 7.93
C LEU A 197 -12.86 -18.92 8.07
N LEU A 198 -13.53 -19.23 6.96
CA LEU A 198 -14.89 -19.76 6.98
C LEU A 198 -14.93 -21.23 6.60
N ASP A 199 -14.31 -21.61 5.50
CA ASP A 199 -14.36 -22.98 4.98
C ASP A 199 -13.32 -23.89 5.65
N ALA A 200 -12.32 -23.33 6.35
CA ALA A 200 -11.17 -24.06 6.91
C ALA A 200 -10.54 -25.01 5.86
N HIS A 201 -10.38 -24.55 4.61
CA HIS A 201 -9.95 -25.33 3.46
C HIS A 201 -8.53 -24.95 2.98
N PRO A 202 -7.48 -25.42 3.65
CA PRO A 202 -6.11 -24.96 3.44
C PRO A 202 -5.60 -25.19 2.03
N ARG A 203 -5.99 -26.31 1.38
CA ARG A 203 -5.59 -26.59 -0.02
C ARG A 203 -6.17 -25.58 -1.01
N ARG A 204 -7.41 -25.12 -0.81
CA ARG A 204 -8.02 -24.06 -1.62
C ARG A 204 -7.32 -22.73 -1.39
N ALA A 205 -7.00 -22.41 -0.16
CA ALA A 205 -6.23 -21.23 0.20
C ALA A 205 -4.84 -21.25 -0.46
N ALA A 206 -4.13 -22.38 -0.42
CA ALA A 206 -2.83 -22.55 -1.07
C ALA A 206 -2.91 -22.38 -2.60
N ALA A 207 -3.94 -22.93 -3.25
CA ALA A 207 -4.13 -22.78 -4.68
C ALA A 207 -4.39 -21.31 -5.08
N ILE A 208 -5.21 -20.58 -4.31
CA ILE A 208 -5.46 -19.16 -4.55
C ILE A 208 -4.18 -18.35 -4.32
N ALA A 209 -3.43 -18.63 -3.25
CA ALA A 209 -2.19 -17.95 -2.96
C ALA A 209 -1.11 -18.23 -4.05
N ALA A 210 -1.07 -19.44 -4.62
CA ALA A 210 -0.21 -19.77 -5.73
C ALA A 210 -0.57 -18.96 -7.00
N LEU A 211 -1.86 -18.73 -7.28
CA LEU A 211 -2.31 -17.85 -8.36
C LEU A 211 -1.83 -16.41 -8.12
N PHE A 212 -1.95 -15.89 -6.90
CA PHE A 212 -1.40 -14.58 -6.56
C PHE A 212 0.11 -14.52 -6.77
N ALA A 213 0.85 -15.54 -6.32
CA ALA A 213 2.30 -15.60 -6.50
C ALA A 213 2.71 -15.61 -7.99
N ALA A 214 1.99 -16.36 -8.83
CA ALA A 214 2.21 -16.41 -10.27
C ALA A 214 2.03 -15.03 -10.94
N ILE A 215 1.09 -14.22 -10.46
CA ILE A 215 0.87 -12.85 -10.94
C ILE A 215 1.90 -11.89 -10.32
N ALA A 216 2.20 -12.04 -9.03
CA ALA A 216 3.06 -11.13 -8.29
C ALA A 216 4.51 -11.10 -8.76
N VAL A 217 5.08 -12.24 -9.15
CA VAL A 217 6.48 -12.34 -9.59
C VAL A 217 6.79 -11.46 -10.82
N PRO A 218 6.07 -11.58 -11.95
CA PRO A 218 6.29 -10.71 -13.10
C PRO A 218 5.98 -9.23 -12.78
N CYS A 219 4.99 -8.99 -11.92
CA CYS A 219 4.63 -7.64 -11.51
C CYS A 219 5.72 -6.99 -10.63
N ALA A 220 6.32 -7.71 -9.69
CA ALA A 220 7.43 -7.22 -8.88
C ALA A 220 8.62 -6.81 -9.76
N TRP A 221 8.90 -7.58 -10.79
CA TRP A 221 9.95 -7.26 -11.76
C TRP A 221 9.62 -6.01 -12.60
N ALA A 222 8.36 -5.88 -13.05
CA ALA A 222 7.87 -4.68 -13.73
C ALA A 222 7.93 -3.44 -12.83
N LEU A 223 7.52 -3.56 -11.56
CA LEU A 223 7.63 -2.53 -10.54
C LEU A 223 9.09 -2.08 -10.34
N ALA A 224 10.02 -3.01 -10.18
CA ALA A 224 11.43 -2.71 -9.99
C ALA A 224 12.04 -1.97 -11.20
N ARG A 225 11.61 -2.31 -12.42
CA ARG A 225 12.01 -1.58 -13.63
C ARG A 225 11.38 -0.20 -13.72
N GLY A 226 10.09 -0.10 -13.42
CA GLY A 226 9.35 1.16 -13.44
C GLY A 226 9.90 2.18 -12.44
N LEU A 227 10.19 1.75 -11.22
CA LEU A 227 10.79 2.61 -10.19
C LEU A 227 12.19 3.09 -10.55
N ARG A 228 13.01 2.26 -11.20
CA ARG A 228 14.33 2.67 -11.71
C ARG A 228 14.23 3.68 -12.86
N ALA A 229 13.21 3.54 -13.70
CA ALA A 229 12.97 4.46 -14.81
C ALA A 229 12.30 5.77 -14.37
N ALA A 230 11.74 5.83 -13.15
CA ALA A 230 11.23 7.05 -12.54
C ALA A 230 12.40 7.99 -12.22
N GLY A 231 12.76 8.85 -13.17
CA GLY A 231 13.87 9.77 -13.08
C GLY A 231 13.67 10.81 -11.96
N ARG A 232 14.76 11.52 -11.64
CA ARG A 232 14.81 12.52 -10.56
C ARG A 232 13.97 13.75 -10.89
N SER A 233 13.18 14.19 -9.93
CA SER A 233 12.40 15.43 -10.03
C SER A 233 13.35 16.65 -10.02
N ARG A 234 13.27 17.49 -11.03
CA ARG A 234 14.07 18.71 -11.14
C ARG A 234 13.27 20.02 -11.05
N ASP A 235 11.94 19.97 -11.17
CA ASP A 235 11.14 21.20 -11.23
C ASP A 235 9.97 21.14 -10.23
N ASP A 236 9.98 22.07 -9.27
CA ASP A 236 8.94 22.19 -8.22
C ASP A 236 7.77 23.11 -8.63
N ARG A 237 7.86 23.77 -9.79
CA ARG A 237 6.80 24.67 -10.22
C ARG A 237 5.57 23.89 -10.68
N GLN A 238 4.46 24.16 -10.03
CA GLN A 238 3.18 23.49 -10.29
C GLN A 238 2.64 23.85 -11.68
N PRO A 239 2.15 22.88 -12.46
CA PRO A 239 1.30 23.20 -13.59
C PRO A 239 0.03 23.91 -13.09
N PRO A 240 -0.61 24.77 -13.93
CA PRO A 240 -1.84 25.44 -13.54
C PRO A 240 -2.91 24.44 -13.15
N ALA A 241 -3.65 24.75 -12.08
CA ALA A 241 -4.74 23.90 -11.58
C ALA A 241 -5.78 23.67 -12.69
N ALA A 242 -5.98 22.41 -13.07
CA ALA A 242 -7.03 22.05 -14.00
C ALA A 242 -8.35 21.92 -13.21
N ARG A 243 -9.40 22.67 -13.58
CA ARG A 243 -10.74 22.57 -12.95
C ARG A 243 -11.26 21.15 -12.91
N ALA A 244 -11.02 20.38 -13.97
CA ALA A 244 -11.37 18.95 -14.03
C ALA A 244 -10.69 18.13 -12.89
N GLY A 245 -9.45 18.45 -12.51
CA GLY A 245 -8.79 17.77 -11.42
C GLY A 245 -9.39 18.06 -10.05
N LEU A 246 -9.94 19.27 -9.83
CA LEU A 246 -10.67 19.58 -8.60
C LEU A 246 -11.99 18.82 -8.51
N ALA A 247 -12.72 18.67 -9.62
CA ALA A 247 -13.92 17.83 -9.66
C ALA A 247 -13.61 16.35 -9.31
N VAL A 248 -12.53 15.80 -9.85
CA VAL A 248 -12.07 14.45 -9.50
C VAL A 248 -11.71 14.35 -8.01
N LEU A 249 -11.07 15.38 -7.44
CA LEU A 249 -10.75 15.42 -6.01
C LEU A 249 -12.01 15.35 -5.15
N VAL A 250 -13.07 16.06 -5.51
CA VAL A 250 -14.37 16.02 -4.81
C VAL A 250 -14.94 14.61 -4.80
N VAL A 251 -14.92 13.92 -5.95
CA VAL A 251 -15.39 12.53 -6.05
C VAL A 251 -14.54 11.59 -5.14
N CYS A 252 -13.22 11.78 -5.11
CA CYS A 252 -12.35 10.98 -4.23
C CYS A 252 -12.57 11.30 -2.74
N ALA A 253 -12.93 12.54 -2.39
CA ALA A 253 -13.18 12.96 -1.02
C ALA A 253 -14.58 12.57 -0.51
N ALA A 254 -15.55 12.39 -1.41
CA ALA A 254 -16.94 12.16 -1.05
C ALA A 254 -17.18 11.01 -0.05
N PRO A 255 -16.57 9.81 -0.20
CA PRO A 255 -16.75 8.75 0.79
C PRO A 255 -16.29 9.13 2.20
N ILE A 256 -15.22 9.90 2.32
CA ILE A 256 -14.71 10.32 3.63
C ILE A 256 -15.56 11.44 4.22
N ALA A 257 -15.97 12.39 3.39
CA ALA A 257 -16.88 13.46 3.81
C ALA A 257 -18.21 12.92 4.32
N ALA A 258 -18.73 11.85 3.70
CA ALA A 258 -19.97 11.19 4.13
C ALA A 258 -19.91 10.57 5.53
N LEU A 259 -18.72 10.28 6.05
CA LEU A 259 -18.55 9.76 7.41
C LEU A 259 -18.69 10.83 8.48
N VAL A 260 -18.56 12.12 8.13
CA VAL A 260 -18.52 13.22 9.11
C VAL A 260 -19.85 13.33 9.86
N VAL A 261 -20.96 13.36 9.14
CA VAL A 261 -22.28 13.52 9.75
C VAL A 261 -22.59 12.37 10.72
N PRO A 262 -22.59 11.10 10.32
CA PRO A 262 -22.87 10.00 11.24
C PRO A 262 -21.84 9.91 12.39
N ALA A 263 -20.57 10.25 12.15
CA ALA A 263 -19.55 10.21 13.19
C ALA A 263 -19.83 11.21 14.34
N VAL A 264 -20.49 12.34 14.05
CA VAL A 264 -20.78 13.39 15.03
C VAL A 264 -22.18 13.24 15.63
N THR A 265 -23.17 12.81 14.86
CA THR A 265 -24.58 12.82 15.29
C THR A 265 -25.01 11.58 16.07
N TRP A 266 -24.36 10.43 15.87
CA TRP A 266 -24.73 9.21 16.58
C TRP A 266 -24.14 9.16 17.99
N PRO A 267 -24.93 8.68 18.98
CA PRO A 267 -24.44 8.59 20.37
C PRO A 267 -23.32 7.56 20.51
N LEU A 268 -22.52 7.71 21.56
CA LEU A 268 -21.51 6.73 21.94
C LEU A 268 -22.20 5.43 22.40
N GLY A 269 -21.69 4.29 22.01
CA GLY A 269 -22.28 2.98 22.33
C GLY A 269 -21.24 1.91 22.67
N GLN A 270 -21.71 0.68 22.80
CA GLN A 270 -20.85 -0.48 23.11
C GLN A 270 -19.76 -0.70 22.05
N GLY A 271 -20.08 -0.45 20.78
CA GLY A 271 -19.11 -0.54 19.69
C GLY A 271 -17.90 0.39 19.88
N ASP A 272 -18.11 1.59 20.43
CA ASP A 272 -17.00 2.51 20.73
C ASP A 272 -16.06 1.96 21.79
N ALA A 273 -16.60 1.37 22.86
CA ALA A 273 -15.79 0.76 23.93
C ALA A 273 -15.00 -0.46 23.40
N LEU A 274 -15.62 -1.31 22.57
CA LEU A 274 -14.96 -2.46 21.94
C LEU A 274 -13.80 -2.02 21.03
N LEU A 275 -14.01 -1.00 20.22
CA LEU A 275 -12.97 -0.47 19.32
C LEU A 275 -11.86 0.24 20.10
N ALA A 276 -12.20 1.01 21.13
CA ALA A 276 -11.22 1.65 22.00
C ALA A 276 -10.30 0.62 22.70
N ALA A 277 -10.84 -0.51 23.13
CA ALA A 277 -10.05 -1.58 23.74
C ALA A 277 -9.00 -2.21 22.79
N GLN A 278 -9.17 -2.06 21.48
CA GLN A 278 -8.23 -2.59 20.47
C GLN A 278 -7.09 -1.61 20.14
N LEU A 279 -7.17 -0.34 20.57
CA LEU A 279 -6.16 0.67 20.30
C LEU A 279 -4.74 0.28 20.76
N PRO A 280 -4.52 -0.23 21.99
CA PRO A 280 -3.17 -0.55 22.44
C PRO A 280 -2.49 -1.61 21.56
N ALA A 281 -3.21 -2.69 21.21
CA ALA A 281 -2.68 -3.75 20.35
C ALA A 281 -2.39 -3.23 18.93
N THR A 282 -3.27 -2.37 18.40
CA THR A 282 -3.11 -1.74 17.09
C THR A 282 -1.88 -0.83 17.06
N LEU A 283 -1.76 0.05 18.05
CA LEU A 283 -0.64 0.99 18.11
C LEU A 283 0.69 0.26 18.33
N ALA A 284 0.71 -0.77 19.15
CA ALA A 284 1.91 -1.57 19.40
C ALA A 284 2.37 -2.33 18.13
N SER A 285 1.47 -3.08 17.49
CA SER A 285 1.82 -3.87 16.30
C SER A 285 2.15 -2.99 15.10
N ALA A 286 1.33 -1.98 14.81
CA ALA A 286 1.54 -1.04 13.70
C ALA A 286 2.77 -0.15 13.93
N GLY A 287 2.98 0.36 15.14
CA GLY A 287 4.12 1.20 15.48
C GLY A 287 5.44 0.44 15.42
N ALA A 288 5.51 -0.73 16.05
CA ALA A 288 6.72 -1.56 16.04
C ALA A 288 7.08 -2.01 14.62
N SER A 289 6.10 -2.49 13.82
CA SER A 289 6.35 -2.92 12.45
C SER A 289 6.79 -1.74 11.56
N ALA A 290 6.21 -0.56 11.73
CA ALA A 290 6.55 0.62 10.95
C ALA A 290 7.98 1.13 11.23
N VAL A 291 8.40 1.17 12.48
CA VAL A 291 9.75 1.58 12.88
C VAL A 291 10.78 0.60 12.33
N LEU A 292 10.56 -0.70 12.52
CA LEU A 292 11.46 -1.73 12.01
C LEU A 292 11.50 -1.73 10.47
N ALA A 293 10.34 -1.60 9.82
CA ALA A 293 10.28 -1.53 8.36
C ALA A 293 11.01 -0.31 7.80
N ALA A 294 10.89 0.85 8.42
CA ALA A 294 11.63 2.05 8.01
C ALA A 294 13.14 1.87 8.18
N ALA A 295 13.58 1.28 9.28
CA ALA A 295 15.00 0.99 9.52
C ALA A 295 15.56 0.01 8.46
N LEU A 296 14.88 -1.13 8.25
CA LEU A 296 15.26 -2.13 7.24
C LEU A 296 15.18 -1.56 5.82
N GLY A 297 14.14 -0.77 5.51
CA GLY A 297 13.98 -0.09 4.23
C GLY A 297 15.10 0.91 3.94
N CYS A 298 15.51 1.71 4.93
CA CYS A 298 16.65 2.61 4.79
C CYS A 298 17.96 1.84 4.57
N VAL A 299 18.20 0.78 5.35
CA VAL A 299 19.41 -0.06 5.21
C VAL A 299 19.44 -0.71 3.81
N THR A 300 18.36 -1.31 3.38
CA THR A 300 18.28 -1.96 2.06
C THR A 300 18.29 -0.96 0.91
N GLY A 301 17.67 0.21 1.06
CA GLY A 301 17.69 1.28 0.07
C GLY A 301 19.08 1.88 -0.16
N LEU A 302 19.91 1.91 0.91
CA LEU A 302 21.30 2.38 0.85
C LEU A 302 22.28 1.32 0.33
N ALA A 303 22.10 0.05 0.73
CA ALA A 303 23.12 -0.97 0.60
C ALA A 303 22.78 -2.08 -0.40
N ALA A 304 21.49 -2.32 -0.71
CA ALA A 304 21.14 -3.43 -1.57
C ALA A 304 21.50 -3.16 -3.05
N PRO A 305 22.19 -4.10 -3.71
CA PRO A 305 22.45 -4.01 -5.13
C PRO A 305 21.13 -3.94 -5.93
N ALA A 306 21.11 -3.18 -7.02
CA ALA A 306 19.91 -2.98 -7.84
C ALA A 306 19.28 -4.30 -8.36
N ARG A 307 20.08 -5.36 -8.52
CA ARG A 307 19.62 -6.71 -8.91
C ARG A 307 18.67 -7.35 -7.87
N TRP A 308 18.73 -6.94 -6.59
CA TRP A 308 17.89 -7.46 -5.51
C TRP A 308 16.55 -6.72 -5.38
N SER A 309 16.42 -5.54 -6.04
CA SER A 309 15.17 -4.76 -5.97
C SER A 309 13.91 -5.56 -6.32
N PRO A 310 13.88 -6.48 -7.33
CA PRO A 310 12.68 -7.28 -7.59
C PRO A 310 12.29 -8.16 -6.40
N ALA A 311 13.25 -8.80 -5.74
CA ALA A 311 13.00 -9.63 -4.57
C ALA A 311 12.53 -8.78 -3.38
N LEU A 312 13.13 -7.60 -3.16
CA LEU A 312 12.73 -6.67 -2.10
C LEU A 312 11.34 -6.05 -2.33
N LEU A 313 10.89 -5.97 -3.57
CA LEU A 313 9.57 -5.46 -3.93
C LEU A 313 8.51 -6.54 -4.11
N LEU A 314 8.88 -7.83 -4.10
CA LEU A 314 7.94 -8.94 -4.22
C LEU A 314 6.81 -8.87 -3.17
N PRO A 315 7.09 -8.54 -1.88
CA PRO A 315 6.03 -8.39 -0.89
C PRO A 315 5.00 -7.30 -1.22
N LEU A 316 5.39 -6.27 -1.97
CA LEU A 316 4.45 -5.23 -2.40
C LEU A 316 3.51 -5.72 -3.51
N ALA A 317 3.95 -6.69 -4.30
CA ALA A 317 3.15 -7.31 -5.36
C ALA A 317 2.22 -8.41 -4.83
N LEU A 318 2.49 -8.96 -3.65
CA LEU A 318 1.61 -9.93 -2.99
C LEU A 318 0.61 -9.20 -2.08
N PRO A 319 -0.69 -9.56 -2.15
CA PRO A 319 -1.67 -8.99 -1.24
C PRO A 319 -1.37 -9.29 0.24
N PRO A 320 -1.65 -8.35 1.17
CA PRO A 320 -1.48 -8.60 2.61
C PRO A 320 -2.22 -9.84 3.11
N ALA A 321 -3.38 -10.15 2.54
CA ALA A 321 -4.15 -11.35 2.86
C ALA A 321 -3.38 -12.66 2.62
N VAL A 322 -2.50 -12.71 1.60
CA VAL A 322 -1.67 -13.90 1.33
C VAL A 322 -0.67 -14.12 2.46
N TYR A 323 -0.06 -13.06 2.96
CA TYR A 323 0.85 -13.13 4.12
C TYR A 323 0.11 -13.54 5.39
N GLY A 324 -1.07 -12.94 5.63
CA GLY A 324 -1.91 -13.30 6.77
C GLY A 324 -2.29 -14.77 6.78
N ALA A 325 -2.79 -15.26 5.65
CA ALA A 325 -3.17 -16.66 5.49
C ALA A 325 -1.99 -17.63 5.68
N ALA A 326 -0.88 -17.35 5.02
CA ALA A 326 0.31 -18.20 5.07
C ALA A 326 0.94 -18.21 6.48
N TRP A 327 1.01 -17.06 7.15
CA TRP A 327 1.49 -16.98 8.52
C TRP A 327 0.56 -17.65 9.51
N LEU A 328 -0.77 -17.60 9.31
CA LEU A 328 -1.72 -18.31 10.15
C LEU A 328 -1.48 -19.81 10.10
N VAL A 329 -1.33 -20.38 8.88
CA VAL A 329 -1.05 -21.81 8.71
C VAL A 329 0.29 -22.18 9.34
N THR A 330 1.34 -21.40 9.09
CA THR A 330 2.67 -21.63 9.68
C THR A 330 2.61 -21.56 11.21
N ALA A 331 1.92 -20.58 11.77
CA ALA A 331 1.76 -20.40 13.20
C ALA A 331 1.04 -21.57 13.85
N GLN A 332 -0.02 -22.08 13.21
CA GLN A 332 -0.74 -23.26 13.69
C GLN A 332 0.18 -24.49 13.77
N GLN A 333 1.03 -24.72 12.76
CA GLN A 333 2.00 -25.83 12.77
C GLN A 333 3.08 -25.67 13.86
N LEU A 334 3.45 -24.42 14.17
CA LEU A 334 4.42 -24.11 15.23
C LEU A 334 3.79 -24.03 16.63
N GLY A 335 2.49 -24.23 16.76
CA GLY A 335 1.75 -24.06 18.01
C GLY A 335 1.66 -22.61 18.49
N TRP A 336 1.92 -21.63 17.62
CA TRP A 336 1.78 -20.22 17.93
C TRP A 336 0.31 -19.79 17.88
N ARG A 337 -0.08 -18.95 18.83
CA ARG A 337 -1.45 -18.41 18.85
C ARG A 337 -1.53 -17.10 18.07
N PRO A 338 -2.63 -16.86 17.34
CA PRO A 338 -2.92 -15.55 16.78
C PRO A 338 -2.86 -14.46 17.86
N GLY A 339 -2.31 -13.30 17.50
CA GLY A 339 -2.15 -12.18 18.42
C GLY A 339 -1.25 -11.07 17.88
N PRO A 340 -0.91 -10.06 18.69
CA PRO A 340 -0.16 -8.87 18.24
C PRO A 340 1.20 -9.17 17.62
N LEU A 341 1.91 -10.19 18.14
CA LEU A 341 3.22 -10.59 17.58
C LEU A 341 3.07 -11.16 16.17
N LEU A 342 2.09 -12.02 15.94
CA LEU A 342 1.85 -12.59 14.62
C LEU A 342 1.40 -11.50 13.64
N THR A 343 0.54 -10.59 14.08
CA THR A 343 0.12 -9.42 13.28
C THR A 343 1.32 -8.54 12.91
N PHE A 344 2.20 -8.25 13.87
CA PHE A 344 3.45 -7.52 13.63
C PHE A 344 4.30 -8.17 12.53
N VAL A 345 4.51 -9.49 12.61
CA VAL A 345 5.33 -10.22 11.63
C VAL A 345 4.69 -10.22 10.24
N THR A 346 3.37 -10.34 10.16
CA THR A 346 2.66 -10.35 8.86
C THR A 346 2.60 -9.00 8.18
N LEU A 347 2.58 -7.89 8.93
CA LEU A 347 2.61 -6.54 8.38
C LEU A 347 4.00 -6.16 7.83
N LEU A 348 5.06 -6.69 8.42
CA LEU A 348 6.44 -6.28 8.17
C LEU A 348 6.88 -6.39 6.70
N PRO A 349 6.62 -7.47 5.95
CA PRO A 349 7.13 -7.63 4.59
C PRO A 349 6.68 -6.53 3.62
N GLY A 350 5.39 -6.23 3.58
CA GLY A 350 4.84 -5.18 2.72
C GLY A 350 5.37 -3.78 3.08
N GLN A 351 5.48 -3.50 4.37
CA GLN A 351 6.00 -2.23 4.86
C GLN A 351 7.50 -2.05 4.54
N VAL A 352 8.32 -3.10 4.68
CA VAL A 352 9.74 -3.06 4.28
C VAL A 352 9.88 -2.80 2.78
N ALA A 353 9.04 -3.42 1.96
CA ALA A 353 9.06 -3.19 0.52
C ALA A 353 8.74 -1.72 0.15
N ILE A 354 7.74 -1.12 0.79
CA ILE A 354 7.40 0.30 0.61
C ILE A 354 8.54 1.20 1.09
N ALA A 355 9.08 0.92 2.28
CA ALA A 355 10.18 1.68 2.85
C ALA A 355 11.45 1.56 2.00
N HIS A 356 11.77 0.36 1.47
CA HIS A 356 12.86 0.15 0.51
C HIS A 356 12.69 1.00 -0.75
N ALA A 357 11.50 0.95 -1.37
CA ALA A 357 11.23 1.74 -2.58
C ALA A 357 11.41 3.24 -2.34
N GLY A 358 10.88 3.76 -1.24
CA GLY A 358 11.01 5.16 -0.85
C GLY A 358 12.45 5.56 -0.52
N ALA A 359 13.16 4.73 0.23
CA ALA A 359 14.56 4.94 0.58
C ALA A 359 15.48 4.89 -0.65
N ALA A 360 15.32 3.88 -1.51
CA ALA A 360 16.11 3.75 -2.75
C ALA A 360 15.93 4.96 -3.67
N ALA A 361 14.71 5.49 -3.78
CA ALA A 361 14.45 6.71 -4.52
C ALA A 361 15.09 7.96 -3.88
N ALA A 362 14.97 8.09 -2.55
CA ALA A 362 15.51 9.23 -1.80
C ALA A 362 17.06 9.24 -1.76
N PHE A 363 17.68 8.05 -1.71
CA PHE A 363 19.13 7.89 -1.62
C PHE A 363 19.84 7.75 -2.97
N ALA A 364 19.12 7.81 -4.08
CA ALA A 364 19.69 7.59 -5.41
C ALA A 364 20.89 8.51 -5.76
N ASP A 365 20.92 9.74 -5.21
CA ASP A 365 22.00 10.70 -5.40
C ASP A 365 23.13 10.61 -4.37
N LEU A 366 22.90 9.90 -3.25
CA LEU A 366 23.87 9.85 -2.16
C LEU A 366 25.13 9.06 -2.50
N GLY A 367 25.08 8.19 -3.51
CA GLY A 367 26.27 7.46 -3.99
C GLY A 367 27.40 8.41 -4.37
N ARG A 368 27.08 9.46 -5.14
CA ARG A 368 28.06 10.48 -5.56
C ARG A 368 28.63 11.27 -4.39
N LEU A 369 27.81 11.62 -3.40
CA LEU A 369 28.27 12.29 -2.20
C LEU A 369 29.14 11.37 -1.33
N ALA A 370 28.83 10.09 -1.27
CA ALA A 370 29.64 9.10 -0.56
C ALA A 370 30.99 8.85 -1.23
N ASP A 371 31.03 8.89 -2.57
CA ASP A 371 32.28 8.78 -3.33
C ASP A 371 33.14 10.04 -3.13
N ALA A 372 32.58 11.23 -3.26
CA ALA A 372 33.28 12.48 -2.95
C ALA A 372 33.81 12.54 -1.51
N ALA A 373 33.01 12.08 -0.52
CA ALA A 373 33.48 11.99 0.87
C ALA A 373 34.61 10.96 1.03
N ARG A 374 34.62 9.89 0.23
CA ARG A 374 35.72 8.90 0.23
C ARG A 374 36.98 9.50 -0.34
N ASP A 375 36.86 10.25 -1.45
CA ASP A 375 37.99 10.91 -2.10
C ASP A 375 38.63 11.97 -1.18
N LEU A 376 37.83 12.58 -0.30
CA LEU A 376 38.28 13.47 0.78
C LEU A 376 38.84 12.72 2.03
N GLY A 377 39.02 11.40 1.95
CA GLY A 377 39.59 10.59 3.03
C GLY A 377 38.62 10.22 4.15
N ALA A 378 37.30 10.46 4.01
CA ALA A 378 36.34 10.10 5.03
C ALA A 378 36.20 8.57 5.14
N GLY A 379 36.57 8.01 6.28
CA GLY A 379 36.38 6.60 6.60
C GLY A 379 34.90 6.19 6.73
N PRO A 380 34.63 4.87 6.78
CA PRO A 380 33.25 4.36 6.85
C PRO A 380 32.44 4.91 8.02
N ALA A 381 33.06 5.00 9.21
CA ALA A 381 32.40 5.53 10.42
C ALA A 381 32.08 7.03 10.30
N ALA A 382 33.00 7.82 9.74
CA ALA A 382 32.78 9.25 9.48
C ALA A 382 31.63 9.46 8.48
N ARG A 383 31.60 8.71 7.37
CA ARG A 383 30.51 8.75 6.41
C ARG A 383 29.17 8.33 7.02
N ALA A 384 29.15 7.28 7.87
CA ALA A 384 27.94 6.86 8.58
C ALA A 384 27.42 7.96 9.50
N ARG A 385 28.27 8.58 10.31
CA ARG A 385 27.89 9.62 11.28
C ARG A 385 27.54 10.96 10.65
N TRP A 386 28.31 11.43 9.67
CA TRP A 386 28.24 12.79 9.16
C TRP A 386 27.48 12.92 7.84
N LEU A 387 27.33 11.84 7.05
CA LEU A 387 26.62 11.85 5.78
C LEU A 387 25.31 11.03 5.85
N TRP A 388 25.41 9.72 6.17
CA TRP A 388 24.26 8.83 6.11
C TRP A 388 23.22 9.11 7.19
N TRP A 389 23.65 9.22 8.43
CA TRP A 389 22.74 9.39 9.57
C TRP A 389 21.90 10.67 9.51
N PRO A 390 22.47 11.87 9.27
CA PRO A 390 21.69 13.09 9.15
C PRO A 390 20.68 13.07 8.01
N LEU A 391 21.01 12.42 6.88
CA LEU A 391 20.14 12.32 5.71
C LEU A 391 19.10 11.20 5.87
N ALA A 392 19.44 10.09 6.50
CA ALA A 392 18.54 8.96 6.70
C ALA A 392 17.46 9.23 7.75
N ARG A 393 17.74 10.02 8.80
CA ARG A 393 16.79 10.31 9.88
C ARG A 393 15.45 10.89 9.38
N PRO A 394 15.41 12.01 8.63
CA PRO A 394 14.14 12.58 8.18
C PRO A 394 13.43 11.70 7.16
N ILE A 395 14.18 10.96 6.33
CA ILE A 395 13.63 10.01 5.36
C ILE A 395 13.03 8.81 6.10
N GLY A 396 13.78 8.23 7.04
CA GLY A 396 13.31 7.11 7.87
C GLY A 396 12.07 7.47 8.69
N ALA A 397 12.03 8.65 9.29
CA ALA A 397 10.85 9.13 10.00
C ALA A 397 9.63 9.27 9.09
N ALA A 398 9.81 9.81 7.88
CA ALA A 398 8.72 9.92 6.91
C ALA A 398 8.24 8.54 6.44
N LEU A 399 9.15 7.60 6.19
CA LEU A 399 8.82 6.22 5.81
C LEU A 399 8.13 5.47 6.94
N ALA A 400 8.56 5.67 8.20
CA ALA A 400 7.90 5.10 9.37
C ALA A 400 6.45 5.61 9.51
N LEU A 401 6.22 6.90 9.31
CA LEU A 401 4.87 7.47 9.34
C LEU A 401 3.97 6.91 8.24
N VAL A 402 4.50 6.74 7.02
CA VAL A 402 3.76 6.12 5.91
C VAL A 402 3.44 4.66 6.22
N ALA A 403 4.42 3.88 6.68
CA ALA A 403 4.24 2.48 7.05
C ALA A 403 3.23 2.33 8.20
N PHE A 404 3.30 3.19 9.22
CA PHE A 404 2.38 3.23 10.34
C PHE A 404 0.93 3.51 9.88
N ALA A 405 0.73 4.51 9.05
CA ALA A 405 -0.59 4.85 8.54
C ALA A 405 -1.22 3.71 7.72
N LEU A 406 -0.42 3.03 6.89
CA LEU A 406 -0.87 1.86 6.15
C LEU A 406 -1.19 0.68 7.06
N ALA A 407 -0.37 0.44 8.07
CA ALA A 407 -0.57 -0.64 9.04
C ALA A 407 -1.84 -0.47 9.87
N LEU A 408 -2.16 0.77 10.29
CA LEU A 408 -3.38 1.07 11.05
C LEU A 408 -4.65 0.66 10.30
N GLY A 409 -4.65 0.80 8.98
CA GLY A 409 -5.78 0.47 8.12
C GLY A 409 -5.79 -0.94 7.56
N ASP A 410 -4.78 -1.76 7.88
CA ASP A 410 -4.66 -3.10 7.32
C ASP A 410 -5.54 -4.13 8.08
N ALA A 411 -6.71 -4.39 7.51
CA ALA A 411 -7.54 -5.51 7.92
C ALA A 411 -7.23 -6.79 7.13
N GLY A 412 -6.48 -6.68 6.02
CA GLY A 412 -6.17 -7.78 5.12
C GLY A 412 -5.28 -8.84 5.77
N ALA A 413 -4.10 -8.46 6.26
CA ALA A 413 -3.21 -9.37 6.98
C ALA A 413 -3.67 -9.59 8.42
N ALA A 414 -4.04 -8.52 9.13
CA ALA A 414 -4.46 -8.57 10.52
C ALA A 414 -5.71 -9.44 10.74
N GLY A 415 -6.62 -9.51 9.76
CA GLY A 415 -7.83 -10.33 9.85
C GLY A 415 -7.57 -11.84 10.00
N PHE A 416 -6.40 -12.33 9.56
CA PHE A 416 -6.00 -13.73 9.74
C PHE A 416 -5.25 -13.96 11.05
N THR A 417 -4.51 -12.96 11.52
CA THR A 417 -3.51 -13.11 12.58
C THR A 417 -3.94 -12.50 13.91
N SER A 418 -5.02 -11.73 13.91
CA SER A 418 -5.67 -11.21 15.11
C SER A 418 -6.31 -12.36 15.91
N GLY A 419 -6.11 -12.37 17.21
CA GLY A 419 -6.68 -13.36 18.13
C GLY A 419 -7.37 -12.69 19.32
N PRO A 420 -7.92 -13.48 20.25
CA PRO A 420 -8.51 -12.97 21.47
C PRO A 420 -7.52 -12.05 22.23
N GLY A 421 -7.95 -10.83 22.55
CA GLY A 421 -7.12 -9.82 23.23
C GLY A 421 -6.07 -9.14 22.36
N GLY A 422 -5.98 -9.48 21.05
CA GLY A 422 -4.99 -8.90 20.12
C GLY A 422 -5.59 -8.46 18.78
N SER A 423 -6.91 -8.27 18.71
CA SER A 423 -7.56 -7.74 17.50
C SER A 423 -7.13 -6.30 17.23
N THR A 424 -6.89 -5.98 15.96
CA THR A 424 -6.60 -4.60 15.55
C THR A 424 -7.89 -3.83 15.33
N LEU A 425 -7.78 -2.49 15.46
CA LEU A 425 -8.90 -1.58 15.21
C LEU A 425 -9.51 -1.76 13.81
N ALA A 426 -8.68 -2.00 12.78
CA ALA A 426 -9.14 -2.25 11.43
C ALA A 426 -10.01 -3.52 11.33
N VAL A 427 -9.63 -4.59 12.03
CA VAL A 427 -10.40 -5.84 12.07
C VAL A 427 -11.70 -5.67 12.84
N GLY A 428 -11.67 -5.01 14.00
CA GLY A 428 -12.86 -4.69 14.77
C GLY A 428 -13.86 -3.85 13.99
N LEU A 429 -13.40 -2.83 13.30
CA LEU A 429 -14.22 -2.02 12.41
C LEU A 429 -14.85 -2.82 11.27
N GLU A 430 -14.10 -3.76 10.69
CA GLU A 430 -14.62 -4.61 9.62
C GLU A 430 -15.74 -5.52 10.14
N ILE A 431 -15.56 -6.12 11.33
CA ILE A 431 -16.56 -6.98 11.95
C ILE A 431 -17.84 -6.19 12.27
N LEU A 432 -17.71 -5.04 12.93
CA LEU A 432 -18.85 -4.17 13.25
C LEU A 432 -19.50 -3.59 11.99
N GLY A 433 -18.71 -3.21 10.99
CA GLY A 433 -19.22 -2.69 9.72
C GLY A 433 -20.06 -3.71 8.93
N ARG A 434 -19.69 -5.00 8.99
CA ARG A 434 -20.50 -6.09 8.43
C ARG A 434 -21.75 -6.35 9.25
N GLY A 435 -21.69 -6.17 10.56
CA GLY A 435 -22.82 -6.32 11.49
C GLY A 435 -23.83 -5.18 11.43
N GLY A 436 -23.57 -4.12 10.65
CA GLY A 436 -24.47 -2.98 10.49
C GLY A 436 -24.47 -2.00 11.68
N ASP A 437 -23.46 -2.00 12.54
CA ASP A 437 -23.29 -0.98 13.58
C ASP A 437 -22.93 0.37 12.95
N LEU A 438 -23.97 1.15 12.67
CA LEU A 438 -23.84 2.45 12.04
C LEU A 438 -23.40 3.55 13.02
N GLY A 439 -23.31 3.27 14.32
CA GLY A 439 -22.94 4.26 15.34
C GLY A 439 -21.43 4.44 15.48
N ALA A 440 -20.73 3.43 15.96
CA ALA A 440 -19.30 3.47 16.22
C ALA A 440 -18.46 3.48 14.92
N VAL A 441 -18.88 2.70 13.91
CA VAL A 441 -18.09 2.43 12.72
C VAL A 441 -17.71 3.70 11.92
N PRO A 442 -18.61 4.64 11.58
CA PRO A 442 -18.24 5.86 10.88
C PRO A 442 -17.25 6.74 11.65
N ARG A 443 -17.41 6.83 12.97
CA ARG A 443 -16.53 7.63 13.85
C ARG A 443 -15.09 7.10 13.84
N TRP A 444 -14.93 5.82 14.08
CA TRP A 444 -13.63 5.18 14.11
C TRP A 444 -13.00 5.03 12.73
N ALA A 445 -13.80 4.85 11.69
CA ALA A 445 -13.33 4.89 10.30
C ALA A 445 -12.80 6.28 9.93
N LEU A 446 -13.50 7.35 10.34
CA LEU A 446 -13.05 8.73 10.17
C LEU A 446 -11.76 8.98 10.98
N ALA A 447 -11.67 8.51 12.21
CA ALA A 447 -10.48 8.62 13.05
C ALA A 447 -9.28 7.95 12.38
N LEU A 448 -9.42 6.72 11.85
CA LEU A 448 -8.37 6.06 11.07
C LEU A 448 -7.97 6.84 9.82
N GLY A 449 -8.92 7.49 9.14
CA GLY A 449 -8.65 8.34 7.98
C GLY A 449 -7.91 9.64 8.33
N LEU A 450 -8.09 10.16 9.56
CA LEU A 450 -7.44 11.40 10.01
C LEU A 450 -6.01 11.18 10.54
N VAL A 451 -5.68 9.99 11.04
CA VAL A 451 -4.32 9.69 11.55
C VAL A 451 -3.21 10.02 10.54
N PRO A 452 -3.31 9.65 9.26
CA PRO A 452 -2.31 10.04 8.25
C PRO A 452 -2.17 11.55 8.08
N LEU A 453 -3.28 12.29 8.19
CA LEU A 453 -3.30 13.77 8.13
C LEU A 453 -2.51 14.36 9.28
N LEU A 454 -2.78 13.91 10.50
CA LEU A 454 -2.07 14.34 11.71
C LEU A 454 -0.59 14.00 11.64
N ALA A 455 -0.25 12.79 11.20
CA ALA A 455 1.12 12.35 11.02
C ALA A 455 1.88 13.21 9.97
N ALA A 456 1.25 13.51 8.84
CA ALA A 456 1.83 14.37 7.81
C ALA A 456 1.99 15.82 8.28
N ALA A 457 1.01 16.37 9.00
CA ALA A 457 1.07 17.69 9.58
C ALA A 457 2.21 17.81 10.61
N LEU A 458 2.35 16.82 11.49
CA LEU A 458 3.45 16.73 12.46
C LEU A 458 4.81 16.66 11.76
N ALA A 459 4.95 15.81 10.74
CA ALA A 459 6.18 15.72 9.95
C ALA A 459 6.53 17.03 9.25
N ALA A 460 5.55 17.78 8.75
CA ALA A 460 5.74 19.09 8.15
C ALA A 460 6.19 20.15 9.16
N LEU A 461 5.63 20.13 10.36
CA LEU A 461 6.02 21.03 11.46
C LEU A 461 7.46 20.76 11.94
N LEU A 462 7.84 19.46 12.06
CA LEU A 462 9.19 19.08 12.46
C LEU A 462 10.26 19.43 11.41
N ARG A 463 9.90 19.53 10.13
CA ARG A 463 10.81 19.97 9.06
C ARG A 463 11.07 21.47 9.03
N ARG A 464 10.21 22.27 9.64
CA ARG A 464 10.36 23.73 9.67
C ARG A 464 11.25 24.24 10.81
N ARG A 465 11.58 23.37 11.74
CA ARG A 465 12.57 23.57 12.82
C ARG A 465 13.92 22.94 12.44
#